data_45dc13a9422bc577e063cb9286911e5e
#
_entry.id   45dc13a9422bc577e063cb9286911e5e
#
_cell.length_a   1.000
_cell.length_b   1.000
_cell.length_c   1.000
_cell.angle_alpha   90.00
_cell.angle_beta   90.00
_cell.angle_gamma   90.00
#
_symmetry.space_group_name_H-M   'P 1'
#
loop_
_entity.id
_entity.type
_entity.pdbx_description
1 polymer ?
#
loop_
_entity_poly.entity_id
_entity_poly.type
_entity_poly.pdbx_seq_one_letter_code
_entity_poly.pdbx_strand_id
1 'polypeptide(L)'
;MNLPLKPARRAVAALAVVVLVTAGAFAQSPGRHPVSGRQFAGVMGWQGAPWLDREERDIEEAPDLALDALDLLQGQTVADIGAGSGYMTIRMAKRVGAGGRVYGVDIQPQMIDLLRQRLTKEKVTNVVPVLSSIDDPKLPAAAIDLMLLVDVYHEFSEPQKMLRGMRAALKPNGRLVLLEYRKEDPTIPIRLEHKMTTAEAKLEVEAEGFTLSKVDERLPRQHILIFTKP
;
A
#
# COMPACT_ATOMS: atom_id res chain seq x y z
N MET A 1 -87.82 -10.75 -33.02
CA MET A 1 -87.20 -10.03 -31.91
C MET A 1 -85.83 -10.67 -31.72
N ASN A 2 -84.84 -10.10 -32.42
CA ASN A 2 -83.47 -10.63 -32.53
C ASN A 2 -82.53 -9.90 -31.51
N LEU A 3 -81.97 -10.63 -30.56
CA LEU A 3 -80.94 -10.11 -29.69
C LEU A 3 -79.58 -10.29 -30.36
N PRO A 4 -78.67 -9.28 -30.30
CA PRO A 4 -77.33 -9.41 -30.86
C PRO A 4 -76.39 -10.09 -29.86
N LEU A 5 -75.58 -11.02 -30.42
CA LEU A 5 -74.48 -11.69 -29.76
C LEU A 5 -73.30 -10.73 -29.53
N LYS A 6 -72.81 -10.64 -28.28
CA LYS A 6 -71.57 -9.90 -27.91
C LYS A 6 -70.36 -10.69 -28.33
N PRO A 7 -69.28 -10.03 -28.88
CA PRO A 7 -68.05 -10.74 -29.19
C PRO A 7 -67.19 -11.00 -27.93
N ALA A 8 -66.67 -12.21 -27.84
CA ALA A 8 -65.74 -12.64 -26.79
C ALA A 8 -64.36 -11.98 -26.98
N ARG A 9 -63.95 -11.24 -25.99
CA ARG A 9 -62.58 -10.70 -25.93
C ARG A 9 -61.58 -11.83 -25.53
N ARG A 10 -60.72 -12.22 -26.46
CA ARG A 10 -59.57 -13.09 -26.18
C ARG A 10 -58.51 -12.26 -25.46
N ALA A 11 -58.22 -12.58 -24.19
CA ALA A 11 -57.09 -12.05 -23.46
C ALA A 11 -55.81 -12.76 -23.94
N VAL A 12 -54.89 -12.02 -24.53
CA VAL A 12 -53.53 -12.49 -24.85
C VAL A 12 -52.70 -12.27 -23.58
N ALA A 13 -52.36 -13.34 -22.92
CA ALA A 13 -51.43 -13.31 -21.80
C ALA A 13 -50.01 -13.19 -22.38
N ALA A 14 -49.38 -12.03 -22.22
CA ALA A 14 -47.97 -11.83 -22.53
C ALA A 14 -47.13 -12.45 -21.42
N LEU A 15 -46.41 -13.53 -21.73
CA LEU A 15 -45.44 -14.17 -20.83
C LEU A 15 -44.16 -13.34 -20.88
N ALA A 16 -43.91 -12.52 -19.84
CA ALA A 16 -42.64 -11.81 -19.66
C ALA A 16 -41.59 -12.80 -19.14
N VAL A 17 -40.67 -13.23 -20.01
CA VAL A 17 -39.49 -13.99 -19.61
C VAL A 17 -38.50 -13.02 -18.97
N VAL A 18 -38.43 -13.02 -17.64
CA VAL A 18 -37.39 -12.31 -16.90
C VAL A 18 -36.13 -13.15 -16.98
N VAL A 19 -35.20 -12.78 -17.86
CA VAL A 19 -33.83 -13.32 -17.87
C VAL A 19 -33.06 -12.69 -16.71
N LEU A 20 -32.93 -13.41 -15.59
CA LEU A 20 -32.00 -13.06 -14.52
C LEU A 20 -30.57 -13.30 -15.02
N VAL A 21 -29.93 -12.24 -15.51
CA VAL A 21 -28.49 -12.24 -15.71
C VAL A 21 -27.85 -12.16 -14.33
N THR A 22 -27.51 -13.31 -13.75
CA THR A 22 -26.62 -13.36 -12.60
C THR A 22 -25.23 -12.96 -13.10
N ALA A 23 -24.85 -11.71 -12.87
CA ALA A 23 -23.46 -11.27 -13.01
C ALA A 23 -22.65 -12.02 -11.93
N GLY A 24 -22.13 -13.19 -12.28
CA GLY A 24 -21.12 -13.88 -11.51
C GLY A 24 -19.89 -12.95 -11.45
N ALA A 25 -19.66 -12.35 -10.29
CA ALA A 25 -18.38 -11.74 -10.02
C ALA A 25 -17.34 -12.88 -10.06
N PHE A 26 -16.69 -13.07 -11.19
CA PHE A 26 -15.47 -13.87 -11.24
C PHE A 26 -14.47 -13.13 -10.35
N ALA A 27 -14.27 -13.65 -9.14
CA ALA A 27 -13.13 -13.27 -8.32
C ALA A 27 -11.90 -13.62 -9.16
N GLN A 28 -11.27 -12.60 -9.76
CA GLN A 28 -10.02 -12.81 -10.45
C GLN A 28 -9.04 -13.37 -9.43
N SER A 29 -8.41 -14.49 -9.74
CA SER A 29 -7.32 -15.00 -8.91
C SER A 29 -6.31 -13.90 -8.72
N PRO A 30 -5.88 -13.61 -7.48
CA PRO A 30 -4.89 -12.58 -7.26
C PRO A 30 -3.66 -12.84 -8.12
N GLY A 31 -3.14 -11.81 -8.77
CA GLY A 31 -1.96 -11.90 -9.62
C GLY A 31 -0.75 -12.45 -8.86
N ARG A 32 0.27 -12.86 -9.61
CA ARG A 32 1.52 -13.34 -9.03
C ARG A 32 2.69 -12.49 -9.48
N HIS A 33 3.66 -12.32 -8.58
CA HIS A 33 4.89 -11.61 -8.88
C HIS A 33 5.67 -12.35 -9.99
N PRO A 34 6.05 -11.66 -11.08
CA PRO A 34 6.63 -12.32 -12.28
C PRO A 34 8.00 -12.97 -12.03
N VAL A 35 8.71 -12.55 -11.00
CA VAL A 35 10.05 -13.06 -10.67
C VAL A 35 9.98 -14.19 -9.62
N SER A 36 9.28 -13.97 -8.50
CA SER A 36 9.23 -14.93 -7.38
C SER A 36 8.07 -15.92 -7.47
N GLY A 37 7.02 -15.59 -8.24
CA GLY A 37 5.77 -16.35 -8.25
C GLY A 37 4.90 -16.14 -7.00
N ARG A 38 5.32 -15.28 -6.05
CA ARG A 38 4.55 -14.92 -4.85
C ARG A 38 3.18 -14.36 -5.25
N GLN A 39 2.14 -14.79 -4.57
CA GLN A 39 0.80 -14.24 -4.75
C GLN A 39 0.74 -12.82 -4.18
N PHE A 40 0.14 -11.88 -4.92
CA PHE A 40 -0.12 -10.54 -4.38
C PHE A 40 -1.22 -10.60 -3.33
N ALA A 41 -1.07 -9.82 -2.26
CA ALA A 41 -2.17 -9.57 -1.35
C ALA A 41 -3.16 -8.55 -1.94
N GLY A 42 -4.38 -8.58 -1.45
CA GLY A 42 -5.35 -7.54 -1.77
C GLY A 42 -5.03 -6.25 -1.00
N VAL A 43 -5.15 -5.11 -1.67
CA VAL A 43 -4.99 -3.80 -1.02
C VAL A 43 -6.04 -3.64 0.08
N MET A 44 -5.60 -3.26 1.28
CA MET A 44 -6.53 -2.93 2.36
C MET A 44 -7.31 -1.66 2.02
N GLY A 45 -8.64 -1.76 1.95
CA GLY A 45 -9.49 -0.59 1.69
C GLY A 45 -9.38 0.48 2.79
N TRP A 46 -9.59 1.75 2.43
CA TRP A 46 -9.53 2.89 3.35
C TRP A 46 -10.43 2.74 4.59
N GLN A 47 -11.49 1.94 4.51
CA GLN A 47 -12.34 1.61 5.66
C GLN A 47 -11.57 0.91 6.79
N GLY A 48 -10.44 0.30 6.47
CA GLY A 48 -9.51 -0.31 7.43
C GLY A 48 -8.59 0.70 8.15
N ALA A 49 -8.65 2.00 7.84
CA ALA A 49 -7.81 3.01 8.46
C ALA A 49 -7.83 3.02 10.01
N PRO A 50 -8.97 2.78 10.71
CA PRO A 50 -8.96 2.66 12.16
C PRO A 50 -8.05 1.55 12.70
N TRP A 51 -7.88 0.46 11.94
CA TRP A 51 -6.95 -0.61 12.32
C TRP A 51 -5.49 -0.16 12.22
N LEU A 52 -5.15 0.71 11.26
CA LEU A 52 -3.81 1.30 11.12
C LEU A 52 -3.45 2.24 12.28
N ASP A 53 -4.45 2.80 12.94
CA ASP A 53 -4.28 3.76 14.05
C ASP A 53 -4.56 3.16 15.43
N ARG A 54 -4.68 1.82 15.56
CA ARG A 54 -4.91 1.13 16.83
C ARG A 54 -3.75 1.37 17.82
N GLU A 55 -4.05 1.51 19.10
CA GLU A 55 -3.05 1.77 20.14
C GLU A 55 -2.05 0.61 20.31
N GLU A 56 -2.50 -0.63 20.12
CA GLU A 56 -1.68 -1.82 20.22
C GLU A 56 -0.52 -1.84 19.20
N ARG A 57 -0.64 -1.10 18.12
CA ARG A 57 0.36 -1.04 17.04
C ARG A 57 1.73 -0.59 17.54
N ASP A 58 1.77 0.35 18.49
CA ASP A 58 3.03 0.82 19.06
C ASP A 58 3.81 -0.31 19.76
N ILE A 59 3.11 -1.26 20.39
CA ILE A 59 3.72 -2.43 21.05
C ILE A 59 4.01 -3.54 20.03
N GLU A 60 3.08 -3.79 19.11
CA GLU A 60 3.14 -4.89 18.17
C GLU A 60 4.20 -4.71 17.08
N GLU A 61 4.42 -3.47 16.62
CA GLU A 61 5.26 -3.13 15.49
C GLU A 61 6.46 -2.25 15.86
N ALA A 62 6.46 -1.63 17.06
CA ALA A 62 7.52 -0.76 17.56
C ALA A 62 8.00 0.29 16.54
N PRO A 63 7.11 1.18 16.03
CA PRO A 63 7.40 2.09 14.91
C PRO A 63 8.55 3.05 15.18
N ASP A 64 8.72 3.50 16.42
CA ASP A 64 9.84 4.37 16.77
C ASP A 64 11.18 3.63 16.74
N LEU A 65 11.21 2.36 17.17
CA LEU A 65 12.39 1.51 17.03
C LEU A 65 12.73 1.25 15.55
N ALA A 66 11.70 1.09 14.69
CA ALA A 66 11.90 1.00 13.25
C ALA A 66 12.58 2.26 12.71
N LEU A 67 12.04 3.44 13.04
CA LEU A 67 12.60 4.71 12.56
C LEU A 67 13.99 5.00 13.13
N ASP A 68 14.29 4.57 14.36
CA ASP A 68 15.64 4.65 14.92
C ASP A 68 16.65 3.80 14.12
N ALA A 69 16.21 2.63 13.63
CA ALA A 69 17.05 1.77 12.80
C ALA A 69 17.35 2.36 11.40
N LEU A 70 16.57 3.36 10.96
CA LEU A 70 16.73 4.00 9.66
C LEU A 70 17.69 5.20 9.68
N ASP A 71 18.11 5.66 10.85
CA ASP A 71 19.01 6.81 11.01
C ASP A 71 18.58 8.01 10.15
N LEU A 72 17.31 8.44 10.30
CA LEU A 72 16.79 9.60 9.61
C LEU A 72 17.46 10.88 10.13
N LEU A 73 18.00 11.67 9.21
CA LEU A 73 18.69 12.92 9.55
C LEU A 73 17.77 14.13 9.33
N GLN A 74 17.98 15.15 10.15
CA GLN A 74 17.29 16.43 9.95
C GLN A 74 17.63 17.03 8.58
N GLY A 75 16.65 17.64 7.93
CA GLY A 75 16.79 18.21 6.60
C GLY A 75 16.65 17.23 5.42
N GLN A 76 16.55 15.93 5.68
CA GLN A 76 16.34 14.94 4.61
C GLN A 76 14.97 15.09 3.94
N THR A 77 14.93 14.72 2.66
CA THR A 77 13.71 14.51 1.89
C THR A 77 13.42 13.01 1.81
N VAL A 78 12.32 12.57 2.40
CA VAL A 78 11.96 11.15 2.50
C VAL A 78 10.55 10.89 1.95
N ALA A 79 10.21 9.65 1.68
CA ALA A 79 8.87 9.25 1.27
C ALA A 79 8.36 8.07 2.10
N ASP A 80 7.08 8.13 2.44
CA ASP A 80 6.29 7.06 3.04
C ASP A 80 5.35 6.54 1.96
N ILE A 81 5.60 5.34 1.44
CA ILE A 81 4.85 4.73 0.34
C ILE A 81 3.81 3.77 0.91
N GLY A 82 2.54 4.00 0.56
CA GLY A 82 1.41 3.38 1.25
C GLY A 82 1.16 4.06 2.60
N ALA A 83 1.16 5.40 2.59
CA ALA A 83 1.11 6.22 3.80
C ALA A 83 -0.16 6.01 4.65
N GLY A 84 -1.24 5.52 4.04
CA GLY A 84 -2.52 5.32 4.71
C GLY A 84 -3.02 6.60 5.39
N SER A 85 -3.43 6.48 6.65
CA SER A 85 -3.86 7.61 7.50
C SER A 85 -2.72 8.54 7.95
N GLY A 86 -1.45 8.22 7.61
CA GLY A 86 -0.28 9.02 7.97
C GLY A 86 0.40 8.62 9.29
N TYR A 87 0.17 7.40 9.77
CA TYR A 87 0.73 6.93 11.04
C TYR A 87 2.27 6.98 11.07
N MET A 88 2.94 6.47 10.03
CA MET A 88 4.40 6.59 9.91
C MET A 88 4.82 7.95 9.38
N THR A 89 4.08 8.53 8.44
CA THR A 89 4.35 9.85 7.83
C THR A 89 4.61 10.93 8.87
N ILE A 90 3.75 11.04 9.89
CA ILE A 90 3.88 12.03 10.96
C ILE A 90 5.15 11.80 11.80
N ARG A 91 5.45 10.56 12.13
CA ARG A 91 6.67 10.20 12.87
C ARG A 91 7.93 10.54 12.06
N MET A 92 7.94 10.23 10.76
CA MET A 92 9.04 10.62 9.86
C MET A 92 9.19 12.14 9.77
N ALA A 93 8.07 12.89 9.66
CA ALA A 93 8.07 14.34 9.58
C ALA A 93 8.70 15.00 10.82
N LYS A 94 8.44 14.46 12.00
CA LYS A 94 9.08 14.89 13.25
C LYS A 94 10.59 14.63 13.25
N ARG A 95 11.03 13.49 12.69
CA ARG A 95 12.44 13.08 12.63
C ARG A 95 13.26 13.95 11.68
N VAL A 96 12.74 14.21 10.48
CA VAL A 96 13.45 15.04 9.49
C VAL A 96 13.37 16.54 9.82
N GLY A 97 12.47 16.94 10.72
CA GLY A 97 12.35 18.32 11.21
C GLY A 97 11.87 19.32 10.15
N ALA A 98 11.76 20.59 10.54
CA ALA A 98 11.19 21.66 9.70
C ALA A 98 11.99 21.93 8.41
N GLY A 99 13.29 21.63 8.40
CA GLY A 99 14.14 21.74 7.20
C GLY A 99 14.03 20.56 6.25
N GLY A 100 13.43 19.45 6.68
CA GLY A 100 13.20 18.26 5.87
C GLY A 100 11.84 18.24 5.23
N ARG A 101 11.57 17.20 4.40
CA ARG A 101 10.31 16.99 3.72
C ARG A 101 9.92 15.53 3.70
N VAL A 102 8.63 15.24 3.89
CA VAL A 102 8.09 13.88 3.72
C VAL A 102 7.05 13.90 2.61
N TYR A 103 7.18 13.00 1.63
CA TYR A 103 6.11 12.70 0.70
C TYR A 103 5.30 11.53 1.26
N GLY A 104 4.03 11.77 1.62
CA GLY A 104 3.08 10.73 2.03
C GLY A 104 2.31 10.25 0.81
N VAL A 105 2.66 9.08 0.30
CA VAL A 105 2.18 8.55 -0.99
C VAL A 105 1.16 7.46 -0.75
N ASP A 106 -0.01 7.55 -1.35
CA ASP A 106 -1.02 6.49 -1.31
C ASP A 106 -1.78 6.42 -2.64
N ILE A 107 -2.31 5.24 -2.95
CA ILE A 107 -3.11 5.00 -4.17
C ILE A 107 -4.58 5.38 -3.96
N GLN A 108 -5.06 5.41 -2.72
CA GLN A 108 -6.46 5.65 -2.39
C GLN A 108 -6.70 7.14 -2.07
N PRO A 109 -7.54 7.84 -2.83
CA PRO A 109 -7.82 9.27 -2.56
C PRO A 109 -8.38 9.50 -1.16
N GLN A 110 -9.15 8.55 -0.62
CA GLN A 110 -9.69 8.63 0.75
C GLN A 110 -8.59 8.56 1.82
N MET A 111 -7.54 7.76 1.62
CA MET A 111 -6.37 7.74 2.51
C MET A 111 -5.62 9.08 2.47
N ILE A 112 -5.45 9.64 1.27
CA ILE A 112 -4.86 10.99 1.10
C ILE A 112 -5.69 12.06 1.84
N ASP A 113 -7.00 11.96 1.84
CA ASP A 113 -7.87 12.89 2.58
C ASP A 113 -7.74 12.70 4.10
N LEU A 114 -7.64 11.46 4.59
CA LEU A 114 -7.36 11.18 6.00
C LEU A 114 -5.99 11.73 6.41
N LEU A 115 -4.97 11.52 5.60
CA LEU A 115 -3.64 12.10 5.82
C LEU A 115 -3.71 13.63 5.92
N ARG A 116 -4.38 14.33 4.99
CA ARG A 116 -4.55 15.79 5.04
C ARG A 116 -5.24 16.28 6.31
N GLN A 117 -6.30 15.57 6.74
CA GLN A 117 -7.00 15.89 7.99
C GLN A 117 -6.08 15.75 9.19
N ARG A 118 -5.29 14.68 9.24
CA ARG A 118 -4.31 14.42 10.29
C ARG A 118 -3.22 15.50 10.33
N LEU A 119 -2.65 15.87 9.18
CA LEU A 119 -1.65 16.94 9.08
C LEU A 119 -2.18 18.27 9.64
N THR A 120 -3.42 18.62 9.31
CA THR A 120 -4.09 19.82 9.83
C THR A 120 -4.28 19.75 11.34
N LYS A 121 -4.80 18.63 11.85
CA LYS A 121 -5.05 18.39 13.27
C LYS A 121 -3.75 18.47 14.09
N GLU A 122 -2.68 17.86 13.60
CA GLU A 122 -1.39 17.81 14.29
C GLU A 122 -0.46 18.99 13.94
N LYS A 123 -0.93 19.93 13.09
CA LYS A 123 -0.18 21.12 12.65
C LYS A 123 1.18 20.78 12.02
N VAL A 124 1.23 19.70 11.26
CA VAL A 124 2.43 19.28 10.54
C VAL A 124 2.46 19.94 9.17
N THR A 125 3.54 20.66 8.84
CA THR A 125 3.64 21.51 7.64
C THR A 125 4.69 21.03 6.63
N ASN A 126 5.54 20.07 6.98
CA ASN A 126 6.64 19.56 6.15
C ASN A 126 6.30 18.23 5.43
N VAL A 127 5.01 17.93 5.28
CA VAL A 127 4.51 16.77 4.56
C VAL A 127 3.77 17.19 3.29
N VAL A 128 4.02 16.45 2.20
CA VAL A 128 3.35 16.60 0.90
C VAL A 128 2.55 15.33 0.61
N PRO A 129 1.22 15.33 0.72
CA PRO A 129 0.38 14.20 0.31
C PRO A 129 0.39 14.04 -1.21
N VAL A 130 0.63 12.81 -1.68
CA VAL A 130 0.73 12.47 -3.11
C VAL A 130 -0.21 11.31 -3.43
N LEU A 131 -1.15 11.53 -4.34
CA LEU A 131 -1.97 10.46 -4.91
C LEU A 131 -1.19 9.77 -6.04
N SER A 132 -0.78 8.54 -5.83
CA SER A 132 -0.06 7.71 -6.79
C SER A 132 -1.01 6.93 -7.72
N SER A 133 -0.42 6.17 -8.66
CA SER A 133 -1.11 5.11 -9.39
C SER A 133 -0.53 3.74 -9.02
N ILE A 134 -1.12 2.67 -9.55
CA ILE A 134 -0.67 1.29 -9.30
C ILE A 134 0.75 1.00 -9.83
N ASP A 135 1.25 1.84 -10.71
CA ASP A 135 2.49 1.65 -11.47
C ASP A 135 3.47 2.83 -11.42
N ASP A 136 3.10 3.92 -10.72
CA ASP A 136 3.93 5.13 -10.63
C ASP A 136 3.74 5.84 -9.28
N PRO A 137 4.80 6.01 -8.48
CA PRO A 137 4.74 6.69 -7.18
C PRO A 137 4.51 8.21 -7.28
N LYS A 138 4.58 8.80 -8.49
CA LYS A 138 4.41 10.24 -8.75
C LYS A 138 5.36 11.14 -7.95
N LEU A 139 6.58 10.67 -7.74
CA LEU A 139 7.62 11.39 -7.00
C LEU A 139 8.60 12.10 -7.94
N PRO A 140 9.20 13.23 -7.53
CA PRO A 140 10.21 13.92 -8.31
C PRO A 140 11.48 13.06 -8.47
N ALA A 141 12.07 13.07 -9.67
CA ALA A 141 13.27 12.31 -9.97
C ALA A 141 14.48 12.77 -9.14
N ALA A 142 15.29 11.83 -8.67
CA ALA A 142 16.53 12.04 -7.93
C ALA A 142 16.42 13.04 -6.75
N ALA A 143 15.29 13.01 -6.04
CA ALA A 143 14.99 13.96 -4.97
C ALA A 143 14.90 13.32 -3.57
N ILE A 144 14.76 12.02 -3.47
CA ILE A 144 14.43 11.31 -2.23
C ILE A 144 15.68 10.65 -1.64
N ASP A 145 15.94 10.88 -0.36
CA ASP A 145 17.06 10.27 0.38
C ASP A 145 16.72 8.86 0.86
N LEU A 146 15.49 8.66 1.31
CA LEU A 146 14.98 7.37 1.79
C LEU A 146 13.50 7.22 1.48
N MET A 147 13.11 6.05 1.02
CA MET A 147 11.72 5.62 0.90
C MET A 147 11.44 4.49 1.89
N LEU A 148 10.34 4.61 2.61
CA LEU A 148 9.85 3.61 3.56
C LEU A 148 8.54 3.01 3.04
N LEU A 149 8.45 1.69 3.07
CA LEU A 149 7.23 0.91 2.83
C LEU A 149 6.97 0.07 4.07
N VAL A 150 5.78 0.20 4.67
CA VAL A 150 5.42 -0.56 5.87
C VAL A 150 4.19 -1.41 5.58
N ASP A 151 4.40 -2.71 5.47
CA ASP A 151 3.37 -3.71 5.18
C ASP A 151 2.52 -3.35 3.93
N VAL A 152 3.20 -2.93 2.86
CA VAL A 152 2.53 -2.47 1.63
C VAL A 152 3.12 -3.05 0.35
N TYR A 153 4.40 -3.39 0.31
CA TYR A 153 5.02 -3.89 -0.92
C TYR A 153 4.36 -5.19 -1.41
N HIS A 154 3.96 -6.05 -0.48
CA HIS A 154 3.28 -7.30 -0.81
C HIS A 154 1.91 -7.11 -1.51
N GLU A 155 1.32 -5.91 -1.46
CA GLU A 155 0.06 -5.54 -2.12
C GLU A 155 0.25 -5.01 -3.56
N PHE A 156 1.47 -4.70 -3.99
CA PHE A 156 1.70 -4.12 -5.32
C PHE A 156 1.33 -5.09 -6.43
N SER A 157 0.38 -4.69 -7.28
CA SER A 157 -0.04 -5.45 -8.48
C SER A 157 0.87 -5.19 -9.68
N GLU A 158 1.60 -4.06 -9.72
CA GLU A 158 2.59 -3.68 -10.73
C GLU A 158 3.95 -3.40 -10.07
N PRO A 159 4.52 -4.36 -9.29
CA PRO A 159 5.67 -4.09 -8.42
C PRO A 159 6.91 -3.63 -9.18
N GLN A 160 7.16 -4.19 -10.36
CA GLN A 160 8.33 -3.83 -11.15
C GLN A 160 8.29 -2.38 -11.65
N LYS A 161 7.10 -1.90 -12.08
CA LYS A 161 6.95 -0.49 -12.52
C LYS A 161 7.09 0.45 -11.34
N MET A 162 6.47 0.12 -10.20
CA MET A 162 6.59 0.89 -8.96
C MET A 162 8.05 0.96 -8.50
N LEU A 163 8.77 -0.16 -8.44
CA LEU A 163 10.18 -0.19 -8.07
C LEU A 163 11.05 0.65 -9.00
N ARG A 164 10.83 0.58 -10.32
CA ARG A 164 11.54 1.45 -11.29
C ARG A 164 11.26 2.94 -11.06
N GLY A 165 9.99 3.31 -10.82
CA GLY A 165 9.60 4.68 -10.49
C GLY A 165 10.25 5.17 -9.19
N MET A 166 10.22 4.35 -8.14
CA MET A 166 10.89 4.65 -6.88
C MET A 166 12.42 4.76 -7.06
N ARG A 167 13.03 3.86 -7.83
CA ARG A 167 14.46 3.94 -8.15
C ARG A 167 14.83 5.23 -8.89
N ALA A 168 13.98 5.68 -9.81
CA ALA A 168 14.19 6.95 -10.51
C ALA A 168 14.08 8.16 -9.57
N ALA A 169 13.18 8.12 -8.59
CA ALA A 169 12.97 9.19 -7.63
C ALA A 169 14.03 9.23 -6.51
N LEU A 170 14.70 8.12 -6.19
CA LEU A 170 15.79 8.09 -5.22
C LEU A 170 17.03 8.81 -5.76
N LYS A 171 17.70 9.58 -4.89
CA LYS A 171 19.03 10.12 -5.13
C LYS A 171 20.06 9.00 -5.33
N PRO A 172 21.24 9.27 -5.91
CA PRO A 172 22.39 8.35 -5.82
C PRO A 172 22.63 7.97 -4.35
N ASN A 173 22.87 6.69 -4.07
CA ASN A 173 22.99 6.14 -2.72
C ASN A 173 21.73 6.28 -1.83
N GLY A 174 20.59 6.66 -2.41
CA GLY A 174 19.30 6.67 -1.72
C GLY A 174 18.88 5.26 -1.29
N ARG A 175 18.14 5.18 -0.19
CA ARG A 175 17.73 3.91 0.43
C ARG A 175 16.24 3.63 0.19
N LEU A 176 15.95 2.39 -0.19
CA LEU A 176 14.60 1.83 -0.17
C LEU A 176 14.53 0.88 1.03
N VAL A 177 13.54 1.07 1.89
CA VAL A 177 13.35 0.25 3.10
C VAL A 177 11.98 -0.40 3.08
N LEU A 178 11.96 -1.72 3.24
CA LEU A 178 10.74 -2.48 3.44
C LEU A 178 10.66 -2.93 4.89
N LEU A 179 9.55 -2.65 5.55
CA LEU A 179 9.11 -3.32 6.76
C LEU A 179 8.00 -4.28 6.35
N GLU A 180 8.22 -5.58 6.55
CA GLU A 180 7.26 -6.61 6.13
C GLU A 180 7.13 -7.67 7.22
N TYR A 181 5.92 -8.11 7.52
CA TYR A 181 5.69 -9.19 8.47
C TYR A 181 6.45 -10.46 8.07
N ARG A 182 7.13 -11.07 9.06
CA ARG A 182 7.93 -12.28 8.85
C ARG A 182 7.06 -13.46 8.42
N LYS A 183 7.25 -13.93 7.19
CA LYS A 183 6.58 -15.12 6.68
C LYS A 183 7.17 -16.38 7.29
N GLU A 184 8.43 -16.34 7.70
CA GLU A 184 9.17 -17.39 8.37
C GLU A 184 8.62 -17.69 9.78
N ASP A 185 7.91 -16.74 10.39
CA ASP A 185 7.30 -16.93 11.71
C ASP A 185 5.79 -17.23 11.59
N PRO A 186 5.38 -18.51 11.82
CA PRO A 186 3.99 -18.90 11.77
C PRO A 186 3.15 -18.37 12.96
N THR A 187 3.78 -17.86 14.00
CA THR A 187 3.08 -17.37 15.21
C THR A 187 2.52 -15.96 15.05
N ILE A 188 3.01 -15.20 14.07
CA ILE A 188 2.50 -13.86 13.78
C ILE A 188 1.08 -13.97 13.19
N PRO A 189 0.03 -13.37 13.84
CA PRO A 189 -1.37 -13.55 13.49
C PRO A 189 -1.80 -12.70 12.27
N ILE A 190 -1.03 -12.77 11.19
CA ILE A 190 -1.27 -12.09 9.91
C ILE A 190 -1.43 -13.16 8.83
N ARG A 191 -2.31 -12.93 7.87
CA ARG A 191 -2.53 -13.84 6.75
C ARG A 191 -1.25 -14.02 5.94
N LEU A 192 -1.04 -15.23 5.40
CA LEU A 192 0.21 -15.60 4.75
C LEU A 192 0.55 -14.72 3.54
N GLU A 193 -0.47 -14.30 2.77
CA GLU A 193 -0.32 -13.41 1.61
C GLU A 193 0.13 -11.99 1.98
N HIS A 194 -0.09 -11.57 3.24
CA HIS A 194 0.38 -10.28 3.79
C HIS A 194 1.72 -10.40 4.54
N LYS A 195 2.46 -11.48 4.32
CA LYS A 195 3.79 -11.68 4.86
C LYS A 195 4.79 -11.90 3.73
N MET A 196 6.04 -11.55 3.99
CA MET A 196 7.14 -11.82 3.06
C MET A 196 8.31 -12.50 3.76
N THR A 197 8.99 -13.38 3.04
CA THR A 197 10.31 -13.84 3.47
C THR A 197 11.38 -12.84 3.04
N THR A 198 12.48 -12.81 3.77
CA THR A 198 13.67 -12.06 3.37
C THR A 198 14.13 -12.44 1.95
N ALA A 199 14.04 -13.73 1.61
CA ALA A 199 14.43 -14.26 0.29
C ALA A 199 13.52 -13.76 -0.83
N GLU A 200 12.20 -13.75 -0.62
CA GLU A 200 11.23 -13.20 -1.60
C GLU A 200 11.50 -11.72 -1.83
N ALA A 201 11.59 -10.92 -0.76
CA ALA A 201 11.84 -9.48 -0.87
C ALA A 201 13.17 -9.16 -1.57
N LYS A 202 14.24 -9.88 -1.21
CA LYS A 202 15.54 -9.74 -1.87
C LYS A 202 15.45 -10.04 -3.36
N LEU A 203 14.90 -11.19 -3.73
CA LEU A 203 14.78 -11.62 -5.12
C LEU A 203 14.01 -10.62 -5.98
N GLU A 204 12.87 -10.13 -5.46
CA GLU A 204 11.98 -9.24 -6.19
C GLU A 204 12.56 -7.84 -6.36
N VAL A 205 13.17 -7.28 -5.30
CA VAL A 205 13.68 -5.91 -5.30
C VAL A 205 15.02 -5.81 -6.03
N GLU A 206 15.90 -6.80 -5.89
CA GLU A 206 17.18 -6.84 -6.61
C GLU A 206 16.99 -7.01 -8.12
N ALA A 207 15.92 -7.67 -8.58
CA ALA A 207 15.58 -7.79 -10.00
C ALA A 207 15.35 -6.43 -10.68
N GLU A 208 15.03 -5.38 -9.92
CA GLU A 208 14.83 -4.01 -10.42
C GLU A 208 16.04 -3.08 -10.15
N GLY A 209 17.23 -3.67 -9.91
CA GLY A 209 18.52 -2.97 -9.84
C GLY A 209 18.81 -2.30 -8.51
N PHE A 210 18.19 -2.74 -7.44
CA PHE A 210 18.60 -2.42 -6.07
C PHE A 210 19.58 -3.47 -5.55
N THR A 211 20.23 -3.17 -4.43
CA THR A 211 21.10 -4.13 -3.71
C THR A 211 20.69 -4.18 -2.25
N LEU A 212 20.41 -5.38 -1.72
CA LEU A 212 20.14 -5.56 -0.30
C LEU A 212 21.42 -5.29 0.50
N SER A 213 21.40 -4.24 1.32
CA SER A 213 22.56 -3.84 2.12
C SER A 213 22.50 -4.32 3.56
N LYS A 214 21.28 -4.46 4.13
CA LYS A 214 21.09 -4.88 5.52
C LYS A 214 19.74 -5.55 5.71
N VAL A 215 19.72 -6.59 6.55
CA VAL A 215 18.52 -7.15 7.18
C VAL A 215 18.66 -6.88 8.68
N ASP A 216 17.61 -6.31 9.29
CA ASP A 216 17.59 -6.04 10.73
C ASP A 216 16.31 -6.63 11.33
N GLU A 217 16.47 -7.49 12.34
CA GLU A 217 15.40 -8.30 12.92
C GLU A 217 14.97 -7.82 14.32
N ARG A 218 15.32 -6.57 14.67
CA ARG A 218 15.05 -6.04 16.02
C ARG A 218 13.57 -5.80 16.30
N LEU A 219 12.71 -5.68 15.26
CA LEU A 219 11.27 -5.45 15.45
C LEU A 219 10.56 -6.72 15.95
N PRO A 220 9.45 -6.58 16.69
CA PRO A 220 8.73 -7.75 17.23
C PRO A 220 8.21 -8.70 16.14
N ARG A 221 7.69 -8.17 15.03
CA ARG A 221 6.94 -8.94 14.02
C ARG A 221 7.45 -8.80 12.58
N GLN A 222 8.25 -7.77 12.29
CA GLN A 222 8.63 -7.41 10.92
C GLN A 222 10.14 -7.54 10.71
N HIS A 223 10.52 -7.84 9.47
CA HIS A 223 11.86 -7.56 8.96
C HIS A 223 12.02 -6.08 8.67
N ILE A 224 13.22 -5.53 8.88
CA ILE A 224 13.66 -4.28 8.26
C ILE A 224 14.65 -4.62 7.17
N LEU A 225 14.25 -4.45 5.92
CA LEU A 225 15.06 -4.77 4.75
C LEU A 225 15.52 -3.47 4.10
N ILE A 226 16.81 -3.19 4.17
CA ILE A 226 17.39 -1.95 3.63
C ILE A 226 18.11 -2.25 2.32
N PHE A 227 17.60 -1.65 1.25
CA PHE A 227 18.18 -1.72 -0.08
C PHE A 227 18.81 -0.36 -0.44
N THR A 228 19.88 -0.40 -1.21
CA THR A 228 20.53 0.79 -1.79
C THR A 228 20.35 0.82 -3.29
N LYS A 229 20.26 2.04 -3.83
CA LYS A 229 20.38 2.31 -5.25
C LYS A 229 21.87 2.50 -5.54
N PRO A 230 22.49 1.60 -6.34
CA PRO A 230 23.86 1.81 -6.83
C PRO A 230 23.97 3.05 -7.71
#